data_b72c94e514fb1aa4ad7f0da253ed6fbf
#
_entry.id   b72c94e514fb1aa4ad7f0da253ed6fbf
#
_cell.length_a   1.000
_cell.length_b   1.000
_cell.length_c   1.000
_cell.angle_alpha   90.00
_cell.angle_beta   90.00
_cell.angle_gamma   90.00
#
_symmetry.space_group_name_H-M   'P 1'
#
loop_
_entity.id
_entity.type
_entity.pdbx_description
1 polymer ?
#
loop_
_entity_poly.entity_id
_entity_poly.type
_entity_poly.pdbx_seq_one_letter_code
_entity_poly.pdbx_strand_id
1 'polypeptide(L)'
;MTALAMPTLGGGAPIGPPPPAPDLPPPPPPPPAPAPEGDPPAVDPPVTDPGAPPPVTEPPPGASPLSRLHARRLREIYRSAGWPCGDGIEVDLLAAGLLERLCAATGHERLRVTDAGIARIATTLATHRAALSAHEALVEQVAREMTRGGRIAWRGLALRARLPPREEGGKPRWCIARPDVFSIRNTSVEAYAHPIVHEIKVSRADLLGDLRKRDKRAAYLDLGGECWYVLGNDARGRCIASPDEVPPGCGVLVLEGGRLVVARAAVHRAVARIPFGVWMALAKAQPMDGFDEEAQEMLDEPAC
;
A
#
# COMPACT_ATOMS: atom_id res chain seq x y z
N MET A 1 45.42 -39.22 -14.43
CA MET A 1 44.12 -39.51 -15.08
C MET A 1 43.38 -40.45 -14.17
N THR A 2 42.49 -39.97 -13.35
CA THR A 2 41.63 -40.79 -12.49
C THR A 2 40.22 -40.21 -12.57
N ALA A 3 39.34 -40.94 -13.25
CA ALA A 3 37.95 -40.58 -13.46
C ALA A 3 37.16 -40.86 -12.18
N LEU A 4 36.51 -39.82 -11.63
CA LEU A 4 35.51 -39.97 -10.56
C LEU A 4 34.14 -40.31 -11.20
N ALA A 5 33.61 -41.46 -10.83
CA ALA A 5 32.26 -41.90 -11.20
C ALA A 5 31.19 -41.15 -10.38
N MET A 6 30.16 -40.63 -11.05
CA MET A 6 28.98 -40.07 -10.44
C MET A 6 27.98 -41.18 -10.02
N PRO A 7 27.34 -41.11 -8.85
CA PRO A 7 26.29 -42.05 -8.49
C PRO A 7 24.97 -41.71 -9.22
N THR A 8 24.37 -42.73 -9.81
CA THR A 8 23.01 -42.72 -10.39
C THR A 8 21.95 -42.59 -9.31
N LEU A 9 21.13 -41.57 -9.38
CA LEU A 9 19.94 -41.39 -8.55
C LEU A 9 18.83 -42.38 -8.98
N GLY A 10 18.40 -43.19 -8.02
CA GLY A 10 17.37 -44.20 -8.18
C GLY A 10 16.00 -43.57 -8.50
N GLY A 11 15.28 -44.24 -9.41
CA GLY A 11 13.93 -43.88 -9.82
C GLY A 11 12.93 -44.01 -8.68
N GLY A 12 12.24 -42.91 -8.39
CA GLY A 12 11.07 -42.89 -7.52
C GLY A 12 9.84 -43.46 -8.24
N ALA A 13 9.15 -44.38 -7.59
CA ALA A 13 7.90 -44.96 -8.08
C ALA A 13 6.80 -43.88 -8.19
N PRO A 14 5.85 -43.99 -9.14
CA PRO A 14 4.76 -43.04 -9.28
C PRO A 14 3.82 -43.10 -8.07
N ILE A 15 3.56 -41.96 -7.46
CA ILE A 15 2.57 -41.78 -6.38
C ILE A 15 1.19 -41.93 -7.01
N GLY A 16 0.43 -42.94 -6.61
CA GLY A 16 -0.96 -43.14 -7.04
C GLY A 16 -1.87 -41.99 -6.59
N PRO A 17 -3.06 -41.84 -7.20
CA PRO A 17 -4.00 -40.79 -6.86
C PRO A 17 -4.49 -40.94 -5.41
N PRO A 18 -4.78 -39.82 -4.70
CA PRO A 18 -5.30 -39.87 -3.36
C PRO A 18 -6.69 -40.52 -3.30
N PRO A 19 -7.04 -41.18 -2.19
CA PRO A 19 -8.36 -41.78 -2.02
C PRO A 19 -9.48 -40.73 -2.03
N PRO A 20 -10.69 -41.08 -2.50
CA PRO A 20 -11.82 -40.16 -2.48
C PRO A 20 -12.17 -39.77 -1.04
N ALA A 21 -12.58 -38.50 -0.86
CA ALA A 21 -13.01 -37.97 0.41
C ALA A 21 -14.27 -38.73 0.92
N PRO A 22 -14.40 -38.98 2.23
CA PRO A 22 -15.60 -39.62 2.78
C PRO A 22 -16.82 -38.71 2.60
N ASP A 23 -17.93 -39.32 2.19
CA ASP A 23 -19.24 -38.67 2.09
C ASP A 23 -19.67 -38.11 3.43
N LEU A 24 -19.78 -36.78 3.55
CA LEU A 24 -20.32 -36.11 4.71
C LEU A 24 -21.85 -36.26 4.71
N PRO A 25 -22.49 -36.57 5.85
CA PRO A 25 -23.94 -36.61 5.94
C PRO A 25 -24.56 -35.23 5.63
N PRO A 26 -25.76 -35.17 5.02
CA PRO A 26 -26.43 -33.93 4.73
C PRO A 26 -26.73 -33.13 5.99
N PRO A 27 -26.73 -31.79 5.93
CA PRO A 27 -27.04 -30.96 7.10
C PRO A 27 -28.49 -31.17 7.53
N PRO A 28 -28.78 -31.05 8.85
CA PRO A 28 -30.13 -31.17 9.36
C PRO A 28 -31.05 -30.07 8.82
N PRO A 29 -32.36 -30.34 8.66
CA PRO A 29 -33.31 -29.34 8.18
C PRO A 29 -33.41 -28.15 9.16
N PRO A 30 -33.68 -26.93 8.67
CA PRO A 30 -33.86 -25.77 9.52
C PRO A 30 -35.08 -25.93 10.46
N PRO A 31 -35.04 -25.34 11.66
CA PRO A 31 -36.17 -25.38 12.58
C PRO A 31 -37.39 -24.66 11.97
N PRO A 32 -38.63 -25.10 12.33
CA PRO A 32 -39.85 -24.46 11.84
C PRO A 32 -39.93 -23.02 12.34
N ALA A 33 -40.43 -22.13 11.49
CA ALA A 33 -40.64 -20.72 11.78
C ALA A 33 -41.64 -20.57 12.95
N PRO A 34 -41.42 -19.61 13.88
CA PRO A 34 -42.40 -19.34 14.93
C PRO A 34 -43.70 -18.80 14.31
N ALA A 35 -44.83 -19.22 14.95
CA ALA A 35 -46.15 -18.77 14.53
C ALA A 35 -46.29 -17.23 14.69
N PRO A 36 -47.08 -16.56 13.83
CA PRO A 36 -47.26 -15.13 13.94
C PRO A 36 -47.99 -14.78 15.22
N GLU A 37 -47.33 -14.02 16.10
CA GLU A 37 -47.99 -13.37 17.23
C GLU A 37 -48.83 -12.21 16.70
N GLY A 38 -50.06 -12.11 17.18
CA GLY A 38 -51.04 -11.13 16.75
C GLY A 38 -50.59 -9.68 16.96
N ASP A 39 -50.93 -8.84 15.98
CA ASP A 39 -50.63 -7.42 15.97
C ASP A 39 -51.21 -6.66 17.20
N PRO A 40 -50.41 -5.83 17.88
CA PRO A 40 -50.92 -4.80 18.78
C PRO A 40 -51.56 -3.65 17.95
N PRO A 41 -52.51 -2.93 18.51
CA PRO A 41 -53.24 -1.89 17.77
C PRO A 41 -52.28 -0.77 17.29
N ALA A 42 -52.48 -0.37 16.04
CA ALA A 42 -51.74 0.68 15.41
C ALA A 42 -51.85 2.02 16.15
N VAL A 43 -50.71 2.50 16.64
CA VAL A 43 -50.52 3.91 17.04
C VAL A 43 -49.85 4.59 15.88
N ASP A 44 -50.52 5.58 15.27
CA ASP A 44 -49.96 6.36 14.18
C ASP A 44 -48.60 6.97 14.59
N PRO A 45 -47.52 6.75 13.83
CA PRO A 45 -46.24 7.41 14.11
C PRO A 45 -46.35 8.88 13.70
N PRO A 46 -45.68 9.80 14.43
CA PRO A 46 -45.58 11.20 14.03
C PRO A 46 -44.93 11.30 12.66
N VAL A 47 -45.51 12.06 11.77
CA VAL A 47 -45.03 12.36 10.44
C VAL A 47 -43.66 13.07 10.57
N THR A 48 -42.58 12.32 10.36
CA THR A 48 -41.22 12.86 10.25
C THR A 48 -40.98 13.24 8.78
N ASP A 49 -40.66 14.49 8.54
CA ASP A 49 -40.26 15.05 7.24
C ASP A 49 -39.04 14.30 6.71
N PRO A 50 -39.10 13.64 5.52
CA PRO A 50 -37.98 12.81 4.99
C PRO A 50 -36.80 13.63 4.43
N GLY A 51 -36.77 14.95 4.65
CA GLY A 51 -35.76 15.86 4.08
C GLY A 51 -34.76 16.48 5.07
N ALA A 52 -34.87 16.23 6.37
CA ALA A 52 -33.92 16.81 7.32
C ALA A 52 -32.71 15.87 7.49
N PRO A 53 -31.46 16.33 7.23
CA PRO A 53 -30.28 15.57 7.59
C PRO A 53 -30.23 15.41 9.11
N PRO A 54 -29.71 14.26 9.63
CA PRO A 54 -29.60 14.06 11.07
C PRO A 54 -28.77 15.19 11.70
N PRO A 55 -29.14 15.66 12.91
CA PRO A 55 -28.44 16.75 13.56
C PRO A 55 -26.96 16.37 13.71
N VAL A 56 -26.09 17.14 13.06
CA VAL A 56 -24.63 17.05 13.25
C VAL A 56 -24.40 17.55 14.67
N THR A 57 -24.21 16.63 15.61
CA THR A 57 -23.82 16.97 16.99
C THR A 57 -22.43 17.60 16.90
N GLU A 58 -22.36 18.92 17.03
CA GLU A 58 -21.09 19.64 17.15
C GLU A 58 -20.32 19.06 18.35
N PRO A 59 -19.01 18.78 18.19
CA PRO A 59 -18.19 18.34 19.31
C PRO A 59 -18.17 19.42 20.40
N PRO A 60 -18.17 19.05 21.68
CA PRO A 60 -18.16 20.00 22.78
C PRO A 60 -16.96 20.96 22.65
N PRO A 61 -17.16 22.27 22.95
CA PRO A 61 -16.10 23.26 22.87
C PRO A 61 -14.95 22.85 23.80
N GLY A 62 -13.75 22.62 23.22
CA GLY A 62 -12.54 22.21 23.98
C GLY A 62 -12.00 20.82 23.64
N ALA A 63 -12.67 20.03 22.80
CA ALA A 63 -12.13 18.73 22.38
C ALA A 63 -10.93 18.93 21.43
N SER A 64 -9.75 18.51 21.85
CA SER A 64 -8.57 18.48 21.00
C SER A 64 -8.82 17.62 19.75
N PRO A 65 -8.33 18.03 18.57
CA PRO A 65 -8.55 17.25 17.35
C PRO A 65 -7.96 15.85 17.49
N LEU A 66 -8.79 14.83 17.24
CA LEU A 66 -8.40 13.42 17.37
C LEU A 66 -7.23 13.09 16.42
N SER A 67 -6.13 12.65 17.00
CA SER A 67 -4.89 12.30 16.30
C SER A 67 -4.89 10.88 15.76
N ARG A 68 -3.83 10.51 15.01
CA ARG A 68 -3.61 9.13 14.57
C ARG A 68 -3.47 8.14 15.74
N LEU A 69 -3.00 8.60 16.90
CA LEU A 69 -2.88 7.78 18.11
C LEU A 69 -4.26 7.39 18.66
N HIS A 70 -5.22 8.34 18.66
CA HIS A 70 -6.61 8.06 19.03
C HIS A 70 -7.26 7.03 18.11
N ALA A 71 -7.09 7.16 16.79
CA ALA A 71 -7.61 6.21 15.82
C ALA A 71 -6.98 4.81 15.96
N ARG A 72 -5.71 4.74 16.35
CA ARG A 72 -5.03 3.48 16.65
C ARG A 72 -5.61 2.86 17.92
N ARG A 73 -5.71 3.62 19.01
CA ARG A 73 -6.23 3.16 20.29
C ARG A 73 -7.68 2.68 20.17
N LEU A 74 -8.52 3.40 19.44
CA LEU A 74 -9.90 3.01 19.20
C LEU A 74 -10.02 1.64 18.52
N ARG A 75 -9.14 1.36 17.53
CA ARG A 75 -9.08 0.05 16.87
C ARG A 75 -8.52 -1.06 17.80
N GLU A 76 -7.57 -0.74 18.66
CA GLU A 76 -7.03 -1.67 19.64
C GLU A 76 -8.12 -2.08 20.63
N ILE A 77 -8.89 -1.12 21.17
CA ILE A 77 -10.03 -1.41 22.06
C ILE A 77 -11.11 -2.23 21.35
N TYR A 78 -11.42 -1.90 20.08
CA TYR A 78 -12.40 -2.68 19.29
C TYR A 78 -11.99 -4.14 19.09
N ARG A 79 -10.69 -4.43 19.02
CA ARG A 79 -10.14 -5.79 18.79
C ARG A 79 -9.83 -6.54 20.08
N SER A 80 -9.86 -5.87 21.20
CA SER A 80 -9.52 -6.41 22.52
C SER A 80 -10.77 -6.65 23.38
N ALA A 81 -10.57 -7.13 24.59
CA ALA A 81 -11.64 -7.27 25.60
C ALA A 81 -12.09 -5.91 26.19
N GLY A 82 -11.56 -4.78 25.73
CA GLY A 82 -11.91 -3.45 26.21
C GLY A 82 -11.29 -3.13 27.59
N TRP A 83 -10.07 -3.58 27.85
CA TRP A 83 -9.36 -3.24 29.10
C TRP A 83 -8.98 -1.76 29.11
N PRO A 84 -9.34 -1.01 30.18
CA PRO A 84 -8.96 0.39 30.31
C PRO A 84 -7.46 0.51 30.61
N CYS A 85 -6.80 1.48 29.99
CA CYS A 85 -5.43 1.89 30.32
C CYS A 85 -5.38 3.14 31.20
N GLY A 86 -6.50 3.89 31.27
CA GLY A 86 -6.62 5.09 32.10
C GLY A 86 -5.76 6.26 31.62
N ASP A 87 -5.34 6.28 30.36
CA ASP A 87 -4.50 7.33 29.78
C ASP A 87 -5.32 8.49 29.16
N GLY A 88 -4.65 9.60 28.85
CA GLY A 88 -5.28 10.78 28.26
C GLY A 88 -5.98 10.50 26.92
N ILE A 89 -5.48 9.52 26.15
CA ILE A 89 -6.08 9.14 24.85
C ILE A 89 -7.46 8.51 25.07
N GLU A 90 -7.62 7.70 26.11
CA GLU A 90 -8.93 7.13 26.48
C GLU A 90 -9.90 8.20 26.96
N VAL A 91 -9.40 9.15 27.77
CA VAL A 91 -10.21 10.29 28.24
C VAL A 91 -10.72 11.10 27.04
N ASP A 92 -9.88 11.41 26.06
CA ASP A 92 -10.27 12.11 24.85
C ASP A 92 -11.30 11.34 24.02
N LEU A 93 -11.13 10.01 23.90
CA LEU A 93 -12.08 9.14 23.17
C LEU A 93 -13.42 9.02 23.88
N LEU A 94 -13.43 8.97 25.22
CA LEU A 94 -14.66 9.01 26.03
C LEU A 94 -15.36 10.36 25.91
N ALA A 95 -14.62 11.47 26.02
CA ALA A 95 -15.17 12.81 25.86
C ALA A 95 -15.74 13.04 24.45
N ALA A 96 -15.12 12.43 23.41
CA ALA A 96 -15.62 12.46 22.05
C ALA A 96 -16.81 11.51 21.78
N GLY A 97 -17.28 10.77 22.79
CA GLY A 97 -18.39 9.81 22.66
C GLY A 97 -18.08 8.59 21.78
N LEU A 98 -16.79 8.30 21.49
CA LEU A 98 -16.36 7.18 20.67
C LEU A 98 -16.17 5.90 21.48
N LEU A 99 -16.04 6.04 22.79
CA LEU A 99 -15.99 4.98 23.78
C LEU A 99 -17.03 5.25 24.85
N GLU A 100 -17.46 4.18 25.50
CA GLU A 100 -18.23 4.21 26.75
C GLU A 100 -17.59 3.28 27.78
N ARG A 101 -17.82 3.62 29.05
CA ARG A 101 -17.32 2.83 30.17
C ARG A 101 -18.43 1.95 30.70
N LEU A 102 -18.20 0.65 30.75
CA LEU A 102 -19.10 -0.34 31.28
C LEU A 102 -18.55 -0.84 32.60
N CYS A 103 -19.37 -0.72 33.71
CA CYS A 103 -19.04 -1.30 35.00
C CYS A 103 -19.79 -2.62 35.16
N ALA A 104 -19.08 -3.72 35.29
CA ALA A 104 -19.68 -5.01 35.60
C ALA A 104 -20.14 -5.04 37.07
N ALA A 105 -21.12 -5.89 37.40
CA ALA A 105 -21.55 -6.08 38.76
C ALA A 105 -20.45 -6.56 39.75
N THR A 106 -19.35 -7.10 39.18
CA THR A 106 -18.14 -7.52 39.90
C THR A 106 -17.17 -6.37 40.17
N GLY A 107 -17.50 -5.11 39.78
CA GLY A 107 -16.64 -3.94 39.96
C GLY A 107 -15.57 -3.77 38.89
N HIS A 108 -15.48 -4.69 37.92
CA HIS A 108 -14.51 -4.53 36.80
C HIS A 108 -15.03 -3.55 35.75
N GLU A 109 -14.22 -2.58 35.40
CA GLU A 109 -14.49 -1.65 34.31
C GLU A 109 -14.02 -2.21 32.97
N ARG A 110 -14.82 -1.97 31.94
CA ARG A 110 -14.47 -2.25 30.53
C ARG A 110 -14.83 -1.06 29.67
N LEU A 111 -14.09 -0.90 28.59
CA LEU A 111 -14.40 0.07 27.55
C LEU A 111 -15.10 -0.63 26.38
N ARG A 112 -16.18 -0.04 25.92
CA ARG A 112 -16.88 -0.46 24.70
C ARG A 112 -16.80 0.65 23.66
N VAL A 113 -16.54 0.28 22.42
CA VAL A 113 -16.61 1.21 21.30
C VAL A 113 -18.08 1.47 20.97
N THR A 114 -18.49 2.73 20.95
CA THR A 114 -19.87 3.14 20.61
C THR A 114 -20.12 3.00 19.10
N ASP A 115 -21.37 3.14 18.66
CA ASP A 115 -21.72 3.16 17.23
C ASP A 115 -21.00 4.31 16.49
N ALA A 116 -20.87 5.48 17.13
CA ALA A 116 -20.07 6.59 16.61
C ALA A 116 -18.57 6.21 16.47
N GLY A 117 -18.04 5.47 17.44
CA GLY A 117 -16.69 4.90 17.38
C GLY A 117 -16.52 3.89 16.25
N ILE A 118 -17.49 3.01 16.04
CA ILE A 118 -17.51 2.04 14.93
C ILE A 118 -17.55 2.78 13.59
N ALA A 119 -18.42 3.77 13.42
CA ALA A 119 -18.50 4.59 12.23
C ALA A 119 -17.18 5.32 11.94
N ARG A 120 -16.51 5.83 12.97
CA ARG A 120 -15.19 6.45 12.86
C ARG A 120 -14.11 5.48 12.39
N ILE A 121 -14.10 4.24 12.93
CA ILE A 121 -13.21 3.17 12.49
C ILE A 121 -13.47 2.85 11.02
N ALA A 122 -14.73 2.66 10.63
CA ALA A 122 -15.12 2.35 9.26
C ALA A 122 -14.68 3.44 8.27
N THR A 123 -14.91 4.71 8.59
CA THR A 123 -14.45 5.85 7.79
C THR A 123 -12.93 5.87 7.64
N THR A 124 -12.20 5.64 8.72
CA THR A 124 -10.73 5.60 8.69
C THR A 124 -10.24 4.45 7.79
N LEU A 125 -10.84 3.28 7.89
CA LEU A 125 -10.49 2.13 7.06
C LEU A 125 -10.82 2.36 5.58
N ALA A 126 -11.97 2.99 5.28
CA ALA A 126 -12.35 3.35 3.91
C ALA A 126 -11.34 4.34 3.30
N THR A 127 -10.96 5.37 4.04
CA THR A 127 -9.94 6.35 3.61
C THR A 127 -8.59 5.68 3.33
N HIS A 128 -8.14 4.78 4.21
CA HIS A 128 -6.89 4.04 4.00
C HIS A 128 -6.96 3.13 2.77
N ARG A 129 -8.09 2.44 2.57
CA ARG A 129 -8.29 1.58 1.39
C ARG A 129 -8.29 2.38 0.10
N ALA A 130 -8.98 3.51 0.08
CA ALA A 130 -9.00 4.41 -1.07
C ALA A 130 -7.61 4.96 -1.40
N ALA A 131 -6.83 5.38 -0.39
CA ALA A 131 -5.46 5.84 -0.57
C ALA A 131 -4.54 4.73 -1.10
N LEU A 132 -4.66 3.50 -0.58
CA LEU A 132 -3.89 2.36 -1.07
C LEU A 132 -4.25 2.05 -2.53
N SER A 133 -5.53 2.03 -2.88
CA SER A 133 -5.99 1.80 -4.26
C SER A 133 -5.49 2.89 -5.22
N ALA A 134 -5.51 4.16 -4.82
CA ALA A 134 -4.97 5.26 -5.64
C ALA A 134 -3.45 5.15 -5.82
N HIS A 135 -2.73 4.75 -4.78
CA HIS A 135 -1.29 4.51 -4.85
C HIS A 135 -0.98 3.38 -5.84
N GLU A 136 -1.61 2.21 -5.70
CA GLU A 136 -1.38 1.07 -6.58
C GLU A 136 -1.74 1.39 -8.05
N ALA A 137 -2.84 2.11 -8.29
CA ALA A 137 -3.21 2.54 -9.63
C ALA A 137 -2.14 3.46 -10.26
N LEU A 138 -1.57 4.37 -9.48
CA LEU A 138 -0.53 5.27 -9.98
C LEU A 138 0.81 4.55 -10.16
N VAL A 139 1.16 3.59 -9.30
CA VAL A 139 2.32 2.69 -9.48
C VAL A 139 2.19 1.92 -10.80
N GLU A 140 1.02 1.36 -11.06
CA GLU A 140 0.72 0.64 -12.29
C GLU A 140 0.87 1.55 -13.52
N GLN A 141 0.32 2.76 -13.46
CA GLN A 141 0.42 3.74 -14.55
C GLN A 141 1.88 4.11 -14.84
N VAL A 142 2.68 4.41 -13.80
CA VAL A 142 4.11 4.72 -13.96
C VAL A 142 4.85 3.55 -14.59
N ALA A 143 4.62 2.34 -14.11
CA ALA A 143 5.29 1.16 -14.64
C ALA A 143 4.96 0.93 -16.12
N ARG A 144 3.70 1.10 -16.52
CA ARG A 144 3.26 1.03 -17.93
C ARG A 144 3.88 2.12 -18.80
N GLU A 145 3.95 3.35 -18.31
CA GLU A 145 4.60 4.44 -19.05
C GLU A 145 6.09 4.16 -19.28
N MET A 146 6.77 3.58 -18.28
CA MET A 146 8.17 3.15 -18.44
C MET A 146 8.29 2.05 -19.50
N THR A 147 7.41 1.06 -19.49
CA THR A 147 7.42 -0.02 -20.48
C THR A 147 7.12 0.51 -21.88
N ARG A 148 6.15 1.38 -22.05
CA ARG A 148 5.86 2.07 -23.33
C ARG A 148 7.02 2.90 -23.84
N GLY A 149 7.81 3.46 -22.91
CA GLY A 149 9.06 4.17 -23.23
C GLY A 149 10.26 3.26 -23.57
N GLY A 150 10.03 1.97 -23.83
CA GLY A 150 11.08 1.01 -24.19
C GLY A 150 11.98 0.60 -23.01
N ARG A 151 11.45 0.61 -21.79
CA ARG A 151 12.16 0.20 -20.59
C ARG A 151 11.59 -1.10 -20.04
N ILE A 152 12.43 -1.86 -19.35
CA ILE A 152 11.99 -2.98 -18.54
C ILE A 152 11.69 -2.42 -17.14
N ALA A 153 10.48 -2.62 -16.64
CA ALA A 153 10.01 -2.04 -15.38
C ALA A 153 9.58 -3.14 -14.39
N TRP A 154 9.84 -2.90 -13.11
CA TRP A 154 9.44 -3.78 -11.99
C TRP A 154 8.78 -2.94 -10.89
N ARG A 155 7.84 -3.55 -10.18
CA ARG A 155 7.16 -2.93 -9.03
C ARG A 155 7.62 -3.58 -7.72
N GLY A 156 7.76 -2.77 -6.67
CA GLY A 156 7.96 -3.25 -5.30
C GLY A 156 9.22 -4.08 -5.05
N LEU A 157 10.25 -3.94 -5.85
CA LEU A 157 11.51 -4.67 -5.69
C LEU A 157 12.19 -4.35 -4.35
N ALA A 158 12.75 -5.38 -3.71
CA ALA A 158 13.64 -5.23 -2.58
C ALA A 158 15.11 -5.23 -3.07
N LEU A 159 15.70 -4.05 -3.16
CA LEU A 159 17.04 -3.85 -3.70
C LEU A 159 18.04 -3.53 -2.60
N ARG A 160 19.22 -4.14 -2.67
CA ARG A 160 20.31 -3.81 -1.75
C ARG A 160 21.02 -2.56 -2.23
N ALA A 161 20.96 -1.50 -1.43
CA ALA A 161 21.57 -0.22 -1.71
C ALA A 161 22.69 0.09 -0.72
N ARG A 162 23.68 0.83 -1.19
CA ARG A 162 24.80 1.32 -0.41
C ARG A 162 24.49 2.72 0.12
N LEU A 163 24.72 2.94 1.39
CA LEU A 163 24.59 4.23 2.02
C LEU A 163 25.98 4.82 2.34
N PRO A 164 26.12 6.14 2.32
CA PRO A 164 27.35 6.77 2.78
C PRO A 164 27.61 6.42 4.25
N PRO A 165 28.87 6.40 4.69
CA PRO A 165 29.19 6.27 6.10
C PRO A 165 28.57 7.41 6.90
N ARG A 166 28.34 7.19 8.20
CA ARG A 166 27.84 8.25 9.11
C ARG A 166 28.91 9.25 9.48
N GLU A 167 30.17 8.78 9.51
CA GLU A 167 31.34 9.54 9.87
C GLU A 167 32.31 9.56 8.69
N GLU A 168 33.07 10.62 8.56
CA GLU A 168 34.11 10.77 7.53
C GLU A 168 35.16 9.65 7.70
N GLY A 169 35.49 8.96 6.61
CA GLY A 169 36.42 7.79 6.65
C GLY A 169 35.81 6.48 7.16
N GLY A 170 34.56 6.48 7.59
CA GLY A 170 33.85 5.28 8.06
C GLY A 170 33.54 4.28 6.93
N LYS A 171 33.10 3.06 7.32
CA LYS A 171 32.68 2.03 6.36
C LYS A 171 31.32 2.35 5.79
N PRO A 172 31.07 2.08 4.50
CA PRO A 172 29.76 2.22 3.89
C PRO A 172 28.74 1.30 4.58
N ARG A 173 27.53 1.80 4.74
CA ARG A 173 26.39 1.05 5.29
C ARG A 173 25.56 0.45 4.15
N TRP A 174 24.80 -0.57 4.46
CA TRP A 174 23.90 -1.23 3.52
C TRP A 174 22.47 -1.18 4.06
N CYS A 175 21.53 -1.00 3.16
CA CYS A 175 20.10 -1.09 3.48
C CYS A 175 19.34 -1.83 2.37
N ILE A 176 18.11 -2.22 2.68
CA ILE A 176 17.16 -2.69 1.67
C ILE A 176 16.27 -1.50 1.29
N ALA A 177 16.40 -1.05 0.06
CA ALA A 177 15.55 -0.04 -0.54
C ALA A 177 14.41 -0.73 -1.30
N ARG A 178 13.21 -0.14 -1.23
CA ARG A 178 12.02 -0.64 -1.93
C ARG A 178 11.37 0.51 -2.69
N PRO A 179 11.85 0.82 -3.89
CA PRO A 179 11.18 1.76 -4.77
C PRO A 179 9.82 1.20 -5.20
N ASP A 180 8.85 2.07 -5.41
CA ASP A 180 7.55 1.67 -5.93
C ASP A 180 7.68 1.14 -7.36
N VAL A 181 8.48 1.82 -8.21
CA VAL A 181 8.86 1.35 -9.55
C VAL A 181 10.36 1.50 -9.74
N PHE A 182 10.99 0.46 -10.25
CA PHE A 182 12.37 0.44 -10.72
C PHE A 182 12.38 0.06 -12.19
N SER A 183 13.15 0.76 -13.02
CA SER A 183 13.25 0.44 -14.43
C SER A 183 14.66 0.63 -14.98
N ILE A 184 14.98 -0.15 -16.00
CA ILE A 184 16.21 -0.01 -16.81
C ILE A 184 15.83 0.10 -18.29
N ARG A 185 16.69 0.68 -19.11
CA ARG A 185 16.52 0.60 -20.57
C ARG A 185 16.64 -0.85 -21.03
N ASN A 186 15.83 -1.25 -22.00
CA ASN A 186 15.97 -2.54 -22.67
C ASN A 186 17.18 -2.45 -23.62
N THR A 187 18.33 -2.91 -23.16
CA THR A 187 19.61 -2.83 -23.87
C THR A 187 20.51 -4.01 -23.48
N SER A 188 21.34 -4.45 -24.41
CA SER A 188 22.38 -5.46 -24.18
C SER A 188 23.71 -4.88 -23.65
N VAL A 189 23.83 -3.54 -23.56
CA VAL A 189 25.02 -2.83 -23.11
C VAL A 189 24.78 -2.28 -21.70
N GLU A 190 25.48 -2.81 -20.69
CA GLU A 190 25.29 -2.45 -19.28
C GLU A 190 25.40 -0.93 -19.03
N ALA A 191 26.35 -0.27 -19.69
CA ALA A 191 26.56 1.18 -19.53
C ALA A 191 25.37 2.03 -20.00
N TYR A 192 24.50 1.47 -20.83
CA TYR A 192 23.30 2.15 -21.34
C TYR A 192 22.02 1.73 -20.60
N ALA A 193 22.12 0.85 -19.61
CA ALA A 193 20.97 0.35 -18.87
C ALA A 193 20.20 1.46 -18.13
N HIS A 194 20.87 2.54 -17.74
CA HIS A 194 20.30 3.77 -17.17
C HIS A 194 19.17 3.46 -16.16
N PRO A 195 19.49 2.94 -14.98
CA PRO A 195 18.49 2.61 -13.98
C PRO A 195 17.77 3.86 -13.48
N ILE A 196 16.44 3.77 -13.31
CA ILE A 196 15.59 4.85 -12.78
C ILE A 196 14.76 4.32 -11.64
N VAL A 197 14.66 5.12 -10.58
CA VAL A 197 13.81 4.88 -9.41
C VAL A 197 12.64 5.85 -9.44
N HIS A 198 11.42 5.35 -9.25
CA HIS A 198 10.23 6.16 -9.02
C HIS A 198 9.65 5.87 -7.62
N GLU A 199 9.33 6.92 -6.92
CA GLU A 199 8.66 6.91 -5.62
C GLU A 199 7.33 7.64 -5.74
N ILE A 200 6.23 6.92 -5.50
CA ILE A 200 4.87 7.40 -5.71
C ILE A 200 4.29 7.94 -4.40
N LYS A 201 3.65 9.10 -4.45
CA LYS A 201 2.98 9.72 -3.31
C LYS A 201 1.59 10.17 -3.69
N VAL A 202 0.59 9.70 -2.96
CA VAL A 202 -0.83 10.07 -3.14
C VAL A 202 -1.39 10.83 -1.95
N SER A 203 -0.58 11.09 -0.93
CA SER A 203 -0.97 11.93 0.20
C SER A 203 0.18 12.83 0.63
N ARG A 204 -0.16 14.09 0.95
CA ARG A 204 0.80 15.06 1.46
C ARG A 204 1.50 14.61 2.73
N ALA A 205 0.77 13.96 3.64
CA ALA A 205 1.35 13.48 4.89
C ALA A 205 2.40 12.39 4.68
N ASP A 206 2.20 11.51 3.68
CA ASP A 206 3.18 10.48 3.32
C ASP A 206 4.40 11.09 2.64
N LEU A 207 4.22 12.04 1.72
CA LEU A 207 5.32 12.80 1.12
C LEU A 207 6.20 13.45 2.20
N LEU A 208 5.60 14.24 3.11
CA LEU A 208 6.35 14.93 4.17
C LEU A 208 7.06 13.94 5.12
N GLY A 209 6.43 12.79 5.40
CA GLY A 209 7.04 11.70 6.16
C GLY A 209 8.23 11.07 5.44
N ASP A 210 8.15 10.93 4.12
CA ASP A 210 9.20 10.36 3.29
C ASP A 210 10.38 11.33 3.12
N LEU A 211 10.13 12.61 2.92
CA LEU A 211 11.17 13.63 2.75
C LEU A 211 12.09 13.76 3.98
N ARG A 212 11.63 13.36 5.16
CA ARG A 212 12.46 13.30 6.39
C ARG A 212 13.45 12.13 6.37
N LYS A 213 13.21 11.09 5.54
CA LYS A 213 14.03 9.88 5.48
C LYS A 213 15.20 10.06 4.53
N ARG A 214 16.25 10.78 4.98
CA ARG A 214 17.45 11.07 4.16
C ARG A 214 18.16 9.81 3.68
N ASP A 215 18.28 8.79 4.53
CA ASP A 215 18.92 7.51 4.18
C ASP A 215 18.17 6.79 3.04
N LYS A 216 16.83 6.80 3.04
CA LYS A 216 16.03 6.22 1.96
C LYS A 216 16.32 6.89 0.62
N ARG A 217 16.34 8.21 0.60
CA ARG A 217 16.65 8.97 -0.61
C ARG A 217 18.09 8.74 -1.08
N ALA A 218 19.05 8.68 -0.15
CA ALA A 218 20.43 8.35 -0.49
C ALA A 218 20.54 6.96 -1.13
N ALA A 219 19.78 5.98 -0.64
CA ALA A 219 19.69 4.64 -1.21
C ALA A 219 19.11 4.66 -2.64
N TYR A 220 18.08 5.44 -2.88
CA TYR A 220 17.49 5.57 -4.21
C TYR A 220 18.43 6.24 -5.21
N LEU A 221 19.21 7.22 -4.78
CA LEU A 221 20.22 7.87 -5.58
C LEU A 221 21.47 7.00 -5.82
N ASP A 222 21.72 6.01 -4.97
CA ASP A 222 22.77 4.99 -5.19
C ASP A 222 22.31 3.93 -6.21
N LEU A 223 21.04 3.56 -6.20
CA LEU A 223 20.47 2.55 -7.08
C LEU A 223 20.18 3.06 -8.48
N GLY A 224 19.76 4.32 -8.61
CA GLY A 224 19.28 4.91 -9.84
C GLY A 224 20.18 6.01 -10.38
N GLY A 225 20.38 6.02 -11.70
CA GLY A 225 20.93 7.18 -12.40
C GLY A 225 20.05 8.41 -12.28
N GLU A 226 18.74 8.16 -12.05
CA GLU A 226 17.73 9.17 -11.76
C GLU A 226 16.79 8.67 -10.66
N CYS A 227 16.32 9.61 -9.84
CA CYS A 227 15.29 9.38 -8.85
C CYS A 227 14.13 10.35 -9.08
N TRP A 228 12.93 9.83 -9.24
CA TRP A 228 11.73 10.58 -9.54
C TRP A 228 10.69 10.42 -8.43
N TYR A 229 10.12 11.54 -8.00
CA TYR A 229 8.91 11.55 -7.18
C TYR A 229 7.70 11.74 -8.09
N VAL A 230 6.69 10.91 -7.92
CA VAL A 230 5.42 11.00 -8.65
C VAL A 230 4.35 11.47 -7.68
N LEU A 231 3.85 12.68 -7.90
CA LEU A 231 2.86 13.30 -7.05
C LEU A 231 1.47 13.08 -7.63
N GLY A 232 0.66 12.32 -6.92
CA GLY A 232 -0.76 12.13 -7.24
C GLY A 232 -1.62 13.31 -6.78
N ASN A 233 -2.93 13.16 -6.91
CA ASN A 233 -3.90 14.18 -6.59
C ASN A 233 -4.66 13.86 -5.29
N ASP A 234 -5.11 14.91 -4.61
CA ASP A 234 -6.02 14.83 -3.47
C ASP A 234 -7.46 14.46 -3.93
N ALA A 235 -8.37 14.26 -2.98
CA ALA A 235 -9.77 13.94 -3.27
C ALA A 235 -10.51 15.04 -4.08
N ARG A 236 -9.91 16.22 -4.23
CA ARG A 236 -10.44 17.34 -5.03
C ARG A 236 -9.77 17.47 -6.39
N GLY A 237 -8.94 16.48 -6.77
CA GLY A 237 -8.21 16.46 -8.02
C GLY A 237 -7.01 17.44 -8.08
N ARG A 238 -6.57 18.00 -6.96
CA ARG A 238 -5.42 18.91 -6.90
C ARG A 238 -4.16 18.14 -6.53
N CYS A 239 -3.02 18.49 -7.14
CA CYS A 239 -1.73 17.92 -6.77
C CYS A 239 -1.48 18.06 -5.26
N ILE A 240 -0.99 17.00 -4.63
CA ILE A 240 -0.79 16.93 -3.17
C ILE A 240 0.30 17.86 -2.64
N ALA A 241 1.21 18.33 -3.50
CA ALA A 241 2.32 19.20 -3.13
C ALA A 241 2.86 19.97 -4.34
N SER A 242 3.61 21.06 -4.07
CA SER A 242 4.41 21.74 -5.09
C SER A 242 5.65 20.92 -5.47
N PRO A 243 6.07 20.91 -6.74
CA PRO A 243 7.34 20.31 -7.16
C PRO A 243 8.57 20.83 -6.38
N ASP A 244 8.53 22.07 -5.90
CA ASP A 244 9.63 22.71 -5.16
C ASP A 244 9.83 22.12 -3.76
N GLU A 245 8.85 21.41 -3.23
CA GLU A 245 8.96 20.71 -1.95
C GLU A 245 9.83 19.46 -2.03
N VAL A 246 10.00 18.90 -3.22
CA VAL A 246 10.86 17.74 -3.48
C VAL A 246 12.31 18.21 -3.63
N PRO A 247 13.31 17.51 -3.04
CA PRO A 247 14.72 17.91 -3.14
C PRO A 247 15.22 18.08 -4.58
N PRO A 248 16.09 19.06 -4.85
CA PRO A 248 16.47 19.44 -6.22
C PRO A 248 17.22 18.36 -7.00
N GLY A 249 17.78 17.36 -6.33
CA GLY A 249 18.42 16.22 -6.99
C GLY A 249 17.48 15.18 -7.57
N CYS A 250 16.17 15.30 -7.28
CA CYS A 250 15.14 14.38 -7.75
C CYS A 250 14.25 15.05 -8.80
N GLY A 251 13.83 14.31 -9.80
CA GLY A 251 12.78 14.72 -10.73
C GLY A 251 11.40 14.69 -10.08
N VAL A 252 10.46 15.38 -10.69
CA VAL A 252 9.07 15.40 -10.24
C VAL A 252 8.14 15.19 -11.44
N LEU A 253 7.32 14.16 -11.34
CA LEU A 253 6.17 13.92 -12.18
C LEU A 253 4.89 14.30 -11.42
N VAL A 254 3.95 14.91 -12.12
CA VAL A 254 2.63 15.23 -11.58
C VAL A 254 1.54 14.59 -12.44
N LEU A 255 0.40 14.31 -11.83
CA LEU A 255 -0.75 13.74 -12.54
C LEU A 255 -1.69 14.88 -12.98
N GLU A 256 -1.70 15.22 -14.26
CA GLU A 256 -2.58 16.22 -14.87
C GLU A 256 -3.53 15.56 -15.88
N GLY A 257 -4.82 15.70 -15.69
CA GLY A 257 -5.83 15.13 -16.59
C GLY A 257 -5.66 13.61 -16.82
N GLY A 258 -5.17 12.88 -15.81
CA GLY A 258 -4.92 11.43 -15.90
C GLY A 258 -3.59 11.06 -16.57
N ARG A 259 -2.77 12.03 -17.00
CA ARG A 259 -1.47 11.82 -17.63
C ARG A 259 -0.32 12.23 -16.72
N LEU A 260 0.80 11.54 -16.85
CA LEU A 260 2.03 11.93 -16.16
C LEU A 260 2.74 13.04 -16.92
N VAL A 261 2.97 14.17 -16.26
CA VAL A 261 3.63 15.35 -16.81
C VAL A 261 4.91 15.62 -16.01
N VAL A 262 5.98 15.94 -16.71
CA VAL A 262 7.26 16.32 -16.10
C VAL A 262 7.15 17.75 -15.57
N ALA A 263 7.00 17.91 -14.26
CA ALA A 263 7.02 19.22 -13.61
C ALA A 263 8.45 19.72 -13.35
N ARG A 264 9.38 18.79 -13.13
CA ARG A 264 10.82 19.07 -12.99
C ARG A 264 11.64 17.87 -13.42
N ALA A 265 12.64 18.06 -14.25
CA ALA A 265 13.56 17.01 -14.67
C ALA A 265 14.44 16.51 -13.51
N ALA A 266 14.73 15.22 -13.47
CA ALA A 266 15.70 14.65 -12.54
C ALA A 266 17.13 15.03 -12.95
N VAL A 267 18.01 15.08 -11.95
CA VAL A 267 19.45 15.18 -12.22
C VAL A 267 19.97 13.80 -12.64
N HIS A 268 20.40 13.71 -13.88
CA HIS A 268 21.00 12.49 -14.39
C HIS A 268 22.38 12.24 -13.77
N ARG A 269 22.61 10.99 -13.35
CA ARG A 269 23.90 10.49 -12.85
C ARG A 269 24.31 9.28 -13.66
N ALA A 270 25.54 9.29 -14.16
CA ALA A 270 26.07 8.15 -14.87
C ALA A 270 26.22 6.95 -13.89
N VAL A 271 25.58 5.84 -14.21
CA VAL A 271 25.74 4.56 -13.51
C VAL A 271 26.56 3.65 -14.41
N ALA A 272 27.86 3.60 -14.16
CA ALA A 272 28.78 2.82 -14.98
C ALA A 272 28.53 1.31 -14.88
N ARG A 273 28.03 0.85 -13.73
CA ARG A 273 27.76 -0.56 -13.47
C ARG A 273 26.63 -0.74 -12.46
N ILE A 274 25.71 -1.61 -12.79
CA ILE A 274 24.65 -2.04 -11.86
C ILE A 274 25.23 -3.10 -10.90
N PRO A 275 25.09 -2.94 -9.57
CA PRO A 275 25.60 -3.90 -8.60
C PRO A 275 25.05 -5.30 -8.82
N PHE A 276 25.88 -6.33 -8.66
CA PHE A 276 25.46 -7.74 -8.84
C PHE A 276 24.22 -8.11 -7.98
N GLY A 277 24.13 -7.59 -6.76
CA GLY A 277 22.95 -7.81 -5.90
C GLY A 277 21.65 -7.25 -6.48
N VAL A 278 21.71 -6.19 -7.28
CA VAL A 278 20.56 -5.65 -8.02
C VAL A 278 20.21 -6.60 -9.16
N TRP A 279 21.17 -7.01 -9.99
CA TRP A 279 20.95 -8.00 -11.05
C TRP A 279 20.29 -9.27 -10.51
N MET A 280 20.74 -9.78 -9.36
CA MET A 280 20.15 -10.96 -8.72
C MET A 280 18.72 -10.73 -8.24
N ALA A 281 18.37 -9.50 -7.86
CA ALA A 281 16.99 -9.17 -7.51
C ALA A 281 16.09 -9.08 -8.76
N LEU A 282 16.58 -8.49 -9.84
CA LEU A 282 15.88 -8.42 -11.12
C LEU A 282 15.63 -9.83 -11.71
N ALA A 283 16.65 -10.70 -11.68
CA ALA A 283 16.53 -12.07 -12.18
C ALA A 283 15.52 -12.95 -11.42
N LYS A 284 15.21 -12.61 -10.17
CA LYS A 284 14.22 -13.33 -9.33
C LYS A 284 12.82 -12.76 -9.42
N ALA A 285 12.65 -11.59 -10.01
CA ALA A 285 11.39 -10.89 -10.10
C ALA A 285 10.85 -10.95 -11.53
N GLN A 286 9.54 -10.95 -11.67
CA GLN A 286 8.92 -10.75 -12.97
C GLN A 286 8.84 -9.26 -13.29
N PRO A 287 9.33 -8.82 -14.46
CA PRO A 287 9.08 -7.48 -14.96
C PRO A 287 7.59 -7.31 -15.28
N MET A 288 7.16 -6.07 -15.46
CA MET A 288 5.86 -5.78 -16.06
C MET A 288 5.81 -6.32 -17.47
N ASP A 289 4.68 -6.93 -17.82
CA ASP A 289 4.46 -7.47 -19.16
C ASP A 289 4.61 -6.33 -20.20
N GLY A 290 5.46 -6.57 -21.19
CA GLY A 290 5.61 -5.67 -22.33
C GLY A 290 4.41 -5.79 -23.26
N PHE A 291 4.10 -4.73 -24.01
CA PHE A 291 3.05 -4.73 -25.03
C PHE A 291 3.48 -5.48 -26.32
N ASP A 292 4.48 -6.34 -26.26
CA ASP A 292 5.10 -6.97 -27.42
C ASP A 292 4.24 -8.09 -28.07
N GLU A 293 3.16 -8.54 -27.42
CA GLU A 293 2.30 -9.56 -28.01
C GLU A 293 1.58 -9.07 -29.27
N GLU A 294 1.13 -7.81 -29.30
CA GLU A 294 0.47 -7.26 -30.51
C GLU A 294 1.45 -6.94 -31.65
N ALA A 295 2.71 -6.63 -31.33
CA ALA A 295 3.73 -6.32 -32.35
C ALA A 295 4.24 -7.59 -33.06
N GLN A 296 4.21 -8.73 -32.40
CA GLN A 296 4.69 -9.99 -32.97
C GLN A 296 3.67 -10.64 -33.91
N GLU A 297 2.37 -10.45 -33.69
CA GLU A 297 1.32 -10.89 -34.62
C GLU A 297 1.35 -10.11 -35.95
N MET A 298 1.81 -8.85 -35.95
CA MET A 298 1.90 -8.05 -37.18
C MET A 298 3.10 -8.39 -38.08
N LEU A 299 4.09 -9.14 -37.59
CA LEU A 299 5.27 -9.55 -38.39
C LEU A 299 5.06 -10.87 -39.14
N ASP A 300 4.03 -11.62 -38.82
CA ASP A 300 3.71 -12.93 -39.42
C ASP A 300 2.66 -12.86 -40.57
N GLU A 301 2.22 -11.65 -40.98
CA GLU A 301 1.40 -11.55 -42.21
C GLU A 301 2.28 -11.73 -43.44
N PRO A 302 2.13 -12.82 -44.20
CA PRO A 302 2.85 -12.96 -45.48
C PRO A 302 2.35 -11.92 -46.45
N ALA A 303 3.26 -11.10 -46.94
CA ALA A 303 2.97 -10.18 -48.06
C ALA A 303 2.45 -11.00 -49.25
N CYS A 304 1.20 -10.76 -49.61
CA CYS A 304 0.63 -11.25 -50.89
C CYS A 304 1.21 -10.52 -52.08
#